data_fc5675c6c39e71d2d1438e7d2466b45a
#
_entry.id   fc5675c6c39e71d2d1438e7d2466b45a
#
_cell.length_a   1.000
_cell.length_b   1.000
_cell.length_c   1.000
_cell.angle_alpha   90.00
_cell.angle_beta   90.00
_cell.angle_gamma   90.00
#
_symmetry.space_group_name_H-M   'P 1'
#
loop_
_entity.id
_entity.type
_entity.pdbx_description
1 polymer ?
#
loop_
_entity_poly.entity_id
_entity_poly.type
_entity_poly.pdbx_seq_one_letter_code
_entity_poly.pdbx_strand_id
1 'polypeptide(L)'
;MALYRKGKDVLIAPGDEIKVKILSDVDLPVYREEALQQKEQKYPGLDIRIANILYEKDPFGEVNTLTLSVSIANMSDKSFSGMDLALVNDYNNVFNPSIFGDTKLVFTQFKPGDRKAGKISFAVNNIKQSYWLIVNDRTTNKTLMKISLDNAYKNVSKDIKKRNNKLKKRKKNYYKEDDPFDM
;
A
#
# COMPACT_ATOMS: atom_id res chain seq x y z
N MET A 1 36.87 23.90 -2.21
CA MET A 1 36.27 25.23 -2.46
C MET A 1 35.49 25.15 -3.75
N ALA A 2 34.18 25.05 -3.70
CA ALA A 2 33.34 25.01 -4.89
C ALA A 2 33.08 26.45 -5.35
N LEU A 3 33.59 26.81 -6.53
CA LEU A 3 33.33 28.08 -7.17
C LEU A 3 31.91 28.11 -7.71
N TYR A 4 31.00 28.69 -6.97
CA TYR A 4 29.70 29.10 -7.48
C TYR A 4 29.88 30.24 -8.47
N ARG A 5 29.91 29.94 -9.76
CA ARG A 5 29.66 30.96 -10.78
C ARG A 5 28.14 31.18 -10.83
N LYS A 6 27.69 32.41 -10.56
CA LYS A 6 26.33 32.83 -10.91
C LYS A 6 26.16 32.62 -12.42
N GLY A 7 25.51 31.54 -12.79
CA GLY A 7 25.07 31.31 -14.17
C GLY A 7 23.89 32.24 -14.49
N LYS A 8 23.76 32.61 -15.75
CA LYS A 8 22.52 33.18 -16.26
C LYS A 8 21.42 32.15 -16.13
N ASP A 9 20.22 32.58 -15.78
CA ASP A 9 19.07 31.72 -15.72
C ASP A 9 18.90 31.01 -17.07
N VAL A 10 18.89 29.68 -17.06
CA VAL A 10 18.65 28.87 -18.26
C VAL A 10 17.18 28.49 -18.24
N LEU A 11 16.43 29.03 -19.17
CA LEU A 11 15.05 28.62 -19.42
C LEU A 11 15.08 27.31 -20.22
N ILE A 12 14.56 26.24 -19.61
CA ILE A 12 14.41 24.94 -20.24
C ILE A 12 12.93 24.79 -20.60
N ALA A 13 12.64 24.68 -21.88
CA ALA A 13 11.28 24.46 -22.35
C ALA A 13 10.91 22.95 -22.23
N PRO A 14 9.62 22.63 -22.10
CA PRO A 14 9.16 21.24 -22.13
C PRO A 14 9.55 20.57 -23.45
N GLY A 15 10.36 19.51 -23.38
CA GLY A 15 10.86 18.79 -24.55
C GLY A 15 12.33 19.04 -24.89
N ASP A 16 13.01 19.98 -24.20
CA ASP A 16 14.43 20.21 -24.40
C ASP A 16 15.29 19.04 -23.86
N GLU A 17 16.22 18.56 -24.67
CA GLU A 17 17.21 17.56 -24.22
C GLU A 17 18.38 18.23 -23.54
N ILE A 18 18.64 17.87 -22.30
CA ILE A 18 19.79 18.34 -21.54
C ILE A 18 20.88 17.25 -21.59
N LYS A 19 22.01 17.55 -22.21
CA LYS A 19 23.21 16.71 -22.14
C LYS A 19 24.11 17.18 -21.00
N VAL A 20 24.18 16.39 -19.93
CA VAL A 20 25.09 16.67 -18.81
C VAL A 20 26.36 15.85 -19.00
N LYS A 21 27.52 16.52 -19.08
CA LYS A 21 28.82 15.86 -19.07
C LYS A 21 29.39 15.93 -17.65
N ILE A 22 29.56 14.79 -17.02
CA ILE A 22 30.24 14.69 -15.73
C ILE A 22 31.75 14.76 -16.02
N LEU A 23 32.44 15.78 -15.48
CA LEU A 23 33.84 16.04 -15.73
C LEU A 23 34.79 15.47 -14.66
N SER A 24 34.24 14.94 -13.58
CA SER A 24 35.01 14.30 -12.51
C SER A 24 34.21 13.14 -11.92
N ASP A 25 34.91 12.17 -11.36
CA ASP A 25 34.26 11.10 -10.60
C ASP A 25 33.50 11.72 -9.45
N VAL A 26 32.18 11.49 -9.44
CA VAL A 26 31.28 11.87 -8.36
C VAL A 26 31.01 10.61 -7.57
N ASP A 27 31.44 10.57 -6.33
CA ASP A 27 30.98 9.54 -5.38
C ASP A 27 29.49 9.73 -5.14
N LEU A 28 28.70 9.07 -5.95
CA LEU A 28 27.28 8.95 -5.69
C LEU A 28 27.13 8.04 -4.47
N PRO A 29 26.33 8.44 -3.46
CA PRO A 29 26.04 7.54 -2.37
C PRO A 29 25.42 6.28 -2.97
N VAL A 30 26.18 5.18 -2.89
CA VAL A 30 25.68 3.86 -3.28
C VAL A 30 24.61 3.52 -2.26
N TYR A 31 23.35 3.75 -2.60
CA TYR A 31 22.25 3.17 -1.86
C TYR A 31 22.38 1.65 -2.05
N ARG A 32 22.89 0.96 -1.03
CA ARG A 32 22.92 -0.50 -1.03
C ARG A 32 21.46 -0.94 -1.18
N GLU A 33 21.18 -1.80 -2.14
CA GLU A 33 19.84 -2.39 -2.32
C GLU A 33 19.29 -2.98 -1.01
N GLU A 34 20.16 -3.43 -0.13
CA GLU A 34 19.82 -3.89 1.23
C GLU A 34 19.18 -2.81 2.12
N ALA A 35 19.53 -1.53 1.93
CA ALA A 35 18.89 -0.42 2.65
C ALA A 35 17.49 -0.10 2.09
N LEU A 36 17.24 -0.45 0.82
CA LEU A 36 15.93 -0.30 0.16
C LEU A 36 15.00 -1.48 0.44
N GLN A 37 15.50 -2.63 0.92
CA GLN A 37 14.66 -3.73 1.36
C GLN A 37 14.00 -3.37 2.69
N GLN A 38 12.93 -2.60 2.57
CA GLN A 38 12.06 -2.33 3.70
C GLN A 38 11.44 -3.67 4.13
N LYS A 39 11.91 -4.21 5.27
CA LYS A 39 11.41 -5.48 5.81
C LYS A 39 10.04 -5.28 6.42
N GLU A 40 9.18 -6.27 6.26
CA GLU A 40 7.92 -6.33 7.00
C GLU A 40 8.22 -6.37 8.51
N GLN A 41 7.46 -5.58 9.26
CA GLN A 41 7.55 -5.53 10.71
C GLN A 41 6.21 -5.91 11.30
N LYS A 42 6.21 -6.85 12.24
CA LYS A 42 5.02 -7.27 12.97
C LYS A 42 5.01 -6.63 14.35
N TYR A 43 3.81 -6.30 14.84
CA TYR A 43 3.60 -5.88 16.21
C TYR A 43 2.85 -6.98 16.97
N PRO A 44 3.35 -7.43 18.15
CA PRO A 44 2.72 -8.48 18.93
C PRO A 44 1.27 -8.13 19.28
N GLY A 45 0.36 -9.07 19.02
CA GLY A 45 -1.07 -8.88 19.30
C GLY A 45 -1.83 -8.04 18.28
N LEU A 46 -1.21 -7.46 17.26
CA LEU A 46 -1.91 -6.77 16.17
C LEU A 46 -1.84 -7.60 14.89
N ASP A 47 -3.01 -8.04 14.40
CA ASP A 47 -3.14 -8.76 13.12
C ASP A 47 -3.95 -7.91 12.15
N ILE A 48 -3.33 -7.53 11.04
CA ILE A 48 -3.97 -6.78 9.95
C ILE A 48 -3.91 -7.63 8.70
N ARG A 49 -5.09 -7.93 8.14
CA ARG A 49 -5.22 -8.70 6.90
C ARG A 49 -5.83 -7.82 5.82
N ILE A 50 -5.15 -7.73 4.70
CA ILE A 50 -5.61 -7.00 3.53
C ILE A 50 -6.37 -8.00 2.65
N ALA A 51 -7.68 -7.77 2.49
CA ALA A 51 -8.56 -8.64 1.71
C ALA A 51 -8.68 -8.18 0.26
N ASN A 52 -8.55 -6.88 0.00
CA ASN A 52 -8.60 -6.32 -1.35
C ASN A 52 -7.83 -5.00 -1.41
N ILE A 53 -7.30 -4.71 -2.59
CA ILE A 53 -6.62 -3.46 -2.93
C ILE A 53 -7.25 -2.95 -4.21
N LEU A 54 -7.83 -1.75 -4.18
CA LEU A 54 -8.46 -1.09 -5.30
C LEU A 54 -7.73 0.21 -5.60
N TYR A 55 -7.37 0.40 -6.85
CA TYR A 55 -6.81 1.66 -7.34
C TYR A 55 -7.86 2.36 -8.21
N GLU A 56 -8.17 3.59 -7.87
CA GLU A 56 -9.11 4.43 -8.60
C GLU A 56 -8.42 5.72 -8.98
N LYS A 57 -8.66 6.16 -10.21
CA LYS A 57 -8.26 7.49 -10.64
C LYS A 57 -9.36 8.47 -10.26
N ASP A 58 -8.95 9.63 -9.79
CA ASP A 58 -9.81 10.78 -9.68
C ASP A 58 -10.44 11.09 -11.05
N PRO A 59 -11.71 11.54 -11.10
CA PRO A 59 -12.36 11.98 -12.33
C PRO A 59 -11.58 13.04 -13.13
N PHE A 60 -10.76 13.82 -12.44
CA PHE A 60 -9.90 14.84 -13.06
C PHE A 60 -8.52 14.30 -13.46
N GLY A 61 -8.18 13.07 -13.07
CA GLY A 61 -6.93 12.40 -13.44
C GLY A 61 -5.68 12.86 -12.66
N GLU A 62 -5.85 13.78 -11.70
CA GLU A 62 -4.73 14.38 -10.95
C GLU A 62 -4.38 13.62 -9.68
N VAL A 63 -5.35 13.01 -9.02
CA VAL A 63 -5.15 12.28 -7.77
C VAL A 63 -5.52 10.81 -7.96
N ASN A 64 -4.67 9.93 -7.48
CA ASN A 64 -4.96 8.51 -7.45
C ASN A 64 -5.42 8.12 -6.05
N THR A 65 -6.51 7.37 -5.95
CA THR A 65 -7.00 6.83 -4.70
C THR A 65 -6.67 5.36 -4.61
N LEU A 66 -6.01 4.97 -3.51
CA LEU A 66 -5.77 3.59 -3.15
C LEU A 66 -6.67 3.23 -1.98
N THR A 67 -7.61 2.31 -2.21
CA THR A 67 -8.54 1.84 -1.19
C THR A 67 -8.20 0.43 -0.77
N LEU A 68 -7.97 0.24 0.52
CA LEU A 68 -7.71 -1.06 1.13
C LEU A 68 -8.97 -1.57 1.84
N SER A 69 -9.35 -2.81 1.53
CA SER A 69 -10.30 -3.56 2.36
C SER A 69 -9.49 -4.35 3.39
N VAL A 70 -9.62 -4.01 4.66
CA VAL A 70 -8.81 -4.58 5.73
C VAL A 70 -9.66 -5.19 6.83
N SER A 71 -9.11 -6.20 7.49
CA SER A 71 -9.61 -6.75 8.76
C SER A 71 -8.53 -6.59 9.79
N ILE A 72 -8.85 -5.93 10.90
CA ILE A 72 -7.93 -5.61 11.98
C ILE A 72 -8.41 -6.33 13.24
N ALA A 73 -7.53 -7.13 13.83
CA ALA A 73 -7.72 -7.74 15.14
C ALA A 73 -6.65 -7.21 16.09
N ASN A 74 -7.08 -6.52 17.13
CA ASN A 74 -6.20 -5.96 18.14
C ASN A 74 -6.27 -6.82 19.41
N MET A 75 -5.28 -7.67 19.60
CA MET A 75 -5.07 -8.49 20.80
C MET A 75 -3.89 -7.96 21.64
N SER A 76 -3.41 -6.76 21.32
CA SER A 76 -2.36 -6.09 22.11
C SER A 76 -2.97 -5.37 23.31
N ASP A 77 -2.12 -4.85 24.17
CA ASP A 77 -2.48 -4.02 25.33
C ASP A 77 -2.76 -2.55 24.98
N LYS A 78 -2.48 -2.13 23.73
CA LYS A 78 -2.63 -0.76 23.25
C LYS A 78 -3.91 -0.57 22.42
N SER A 79 -4.48 0.60 22.51
CA SER A 79 -5.55 1.04 21.60
C SER A 79 -4.96 1.75 20.39
N PHE A 80 -5.51 1.45 19.22
CA PHE A 80 -5.17 2.08 17.94
C PHE A 80 -6.40 2.75 17.33
N SER A 81 -6.18 3.60 16.35
CA SER A 81 -7.28 4.14 15.56
C SER A 81 -6.93 4.04 14.07
N GLY A 82 -7.92 4.17 13.22
CA GLY A 82 -7.68 4.18 11.77
C GLY A 82 -6.77 5.34 11.33
N MET A 83 -6.70 6.42 12.10
CA MET A 83 -5.78 7.52 11.84
C MET A 83 -4.32 7.20 12.16
N ASP A 84 -4.03 6.10 12.85
CA ASP A 84 -2.67 5.61 13.11
C ASP A 84 -2.13 4.80 11.94
N LEU A 85 -2.99 4.47 10.98
CA LEU A 85 -2.63 3.83 9.73
C LEU A 85 -2.13 4.88 8.74
N ALA A 86 -1.08 4.57 8.01
CA ALA A 86 -0.61 5.38 6.89
C ALA A 86 -0.02 4.47 5.81
N LEU A 87 0.17 5.01 4.61
CA LEU A 87 0.98 4.36 3.59
C LEU A 87 2.34 5.04 3.51
N VAL A 88 3.36 4.25 3.21
CA VAL A 88 4.71 4.73 2.88
C VAL A 88 5.12 4.12 1.56
N ASN A 89 5.69 4.93 0.65
CA ASN A 89 6.24 4.45 -0.60
C ASN A 89 7.76 4.20 -0.51
N ASP A 90 8.37 3.76 -1.63
CA ASP A 90 9.81 3.50 -1.74
C ASP A 90 10.68 4.73 -1.44
N TYR A 91 10.12 5.94 -1.58
CA TYR A 91 10.83 7.21 -1.33
C TYR A 91 10.61 7.73 0.08
N ASN A 92 10.03 6.93 0.99
CA ASN A 92 9.65 7.30 2.35
C ASN A 92 8.61 8.44 2.43
N ASN A 93 7.88 8.72 1.35
CA ASN A 93 6.74 9.63 1.42
C ASN A 93 5.60 8.97 2.19
N VAL A 94 5.05 9.69 3.15
CA VAL A 94 3.95 9.24 4.00
C VAL A 94 2.63 9.77 3.47
N PHE A 95 1.64 8.90 3.32
CA PHE A 95 0.28 9.22 2.88
C PHE A 95 -0.68 8.85 4.00
N ASN A 96 -1.29 9.85 4.59
CA ASN A 96 -2.30 9.67 5.62
C ASN A 96 -3.64 9.22 5.02
N PRO A 97 -4.53 8.61 5.82
CA PRO A 97 -5.87 8.28 5.37
C PRO A 97 -6.59 9.50 4.80
N SER A 98 -7.21 9.31 3.65
CA SER A 98 -7.97 10.35 2.98
C SER A 98 -9.33 10.52 3.67
N ILE A 99 -9.75 11.78 3.83
CA ILE A 99 -11.13 12.11 4.23
C ILE A 99 -12.10 11.98 3.05
N PHE A 100 -11.57 11.88 1.83
CA PHE A 100 -12.33 11.61 0.63
C PHE A 100 -12.26 10.11 0.32
N GLY A 101 -13.40 9.49 0.03
CA GLY A 101 -13.51 8.05 -0.18
C GLY A 101 -14.13 7.34 1.02
N ASP A 102 -13.67 6.12 1.31
CA ASP A 102 -14.22 5.34 2.42
C ASP A 102 -13.51 5.70 3.74
N THR A 103 -14.19 6.48 4.58
CA THR A 103 -13.65 7.02 5.84
C THR A 103 -14.04 6.21 7.07
N LYS A 104 -14.85 5.17 6.90
CA LYS A 104 -15.46 4.45 8.03
C LYS A 104 -14.44 3.92 9.04
N LEU A 105 -13.31 3.38 8.56
CA LEU A 105 -12.24 2.91 9.44
C LEU A 105 -11.35 4.04 9.96
N VAL A 106 -11.26 5.17 9.28
CA VAL A 106 -10.37 6.29 9.67
C VAL A 106 -10.65 6.73 11.10
N PHE A 107 -11.92 6.89 11.44
CA PHE A 107 -12.37 7.36 12.77
C PHE A 107 -12.69 6.22 13.75
N THR A 108 -12.44 4.97 13.33
CA THR A 108 -12.70 3.81 14.19
C THR A 108 -11.56 3.62 15.18
N GLN A 109 -11.89 3.43 16.45
CA GLN A 109 -10.94 2.96 17.45
C GLN A 109 -10.93 1.44 17.52
N PHE A 110 -9.76 0.87 17.72
CA PHE A 110 -9.49 -0.54 17.92
C PHE A 110 -8.95 -0.73 19.34
N LYS A 111 -9.82 -1.04 20.28
CA LYS A 111 -9.44 -1.34 21.65
C LYS A 111 -8.85 -2.75 21.76
N PRO A 112 -8.11 -3.08 22.83
CA PRO A 112 -7.74 -4.45 23.15
C PRO A 112 -8.94 -5.41 23.07
N GLY A 113 -8.82 -6.51 22.31
CA GLY A 113 -9.89 -7.46 22.06
C GLY A 113 -10.77 -7.18 20.84
N ASP A 114 -10.72 -6.00 20.27
CA ASP A 114 -11.56 -5.62 19.12
C ASP A 114 -11.14 -6.36 17.84
N ARG A 115 -12.17 -6.75 17.06
CA ARG A 115 -12.01 -7.24 15.67
C ARG A 115 -12.97 -6.47 14.78
N LYS A 116 -12.43 -5.72 13.83
CA LYS A 116 -13.23 -4.89 12.91
C LYS A 116 -12.70 -5.04 11.49
N ALA A 117 -13.61 -4.95 10.53
CA ALA A 117 -13.28 -4.97 9.12
C ALA A 117 -13.98 -3.81 8.41
N GLY A 118 -13.35 -3.30 7.37
CA GLY A 118 -13.89 -2.22 6.56
C GLY A 118 -12.89 -1.77 5.51
N LYS A 119 -13.14 -0.60 4.96
CA LYS A 119 -12.29 0.01 3.95
C LYS A 119 -11.64 1.27 4.51
N ILE A 120 -10.49 1.57 3.96
CA ILE A 120 -9.75 2.81 4.23
C ILE A 120 -9.10 3.27 2.92
N SER A 121 -9.21 4.55 2.61
CA SER A 121 -8.71 5.13 1.37
C SER A 121 -7.54 6.08 1.64
N PHE A 122 -6.61 6.14 0.68
CA PHE A 122 -5.44 6.99 0.71
C PHE A 122 -5.30 7.72 -0.63
N ALA A 123 -5.00 9.01 -0.59
CA ALA A 123 -4.63 9.76 -1.80
C ALA A 123 -3.14 9.53 -2.07
N VAL A 124 -2.81 8.93 -3.21
CA VAL A 124 -1.43 8.56 -3.58
C VAL A 124 -1.01 9.23 -4.89
N ASN A 125 0.27 9.53 -5.02
CA ASN A 125 0.77 10.25 -6.19
C ASN A 125 0.92 9.35 -7.43
N ASN A 126 1.23 8.06 -7.23
CA ASN A 126 1.52 7.15 -8.33
C ASN A 126 1.10 5.72 -7.99
N ILE A 127 0.23 5.15 -8.82
CA ILE A 127 -0.26 3.76 -8.63
C ILE A 127 0.77 2.68 -9.00
N LYS A 128 1.87 3.05 -9.65
CA LYS A 128 2.92 2.11 -10.08
C LYS A 128 4.04 1.93 -9.05
N GLN A 129 3.99 2.68 -7.95
CA GLN A 129 4.96 2.56 -6.87
C GLN A 129 4.58 1.44 -5.91
N SER A 130 5.58 0.87 -5.25
CA SER A 130 5.36 -0.04 -4.13
C SER A 130 4.98 0.74 -2.87
N TYR A 131 4.01 0.22 -2.13
CA TYR A 131 3.52 0.81 -0.90
C TYR A 131 3.57 -0.18 0.24
N TRP A 132 3.78 0.35 1.44
CA TRP A 132 3.65 -0.37 2.70
C TRP A 132 2.56 0.28 3.53
N LEU A 133 1.67 -0.55 4.09
CA LEU A 133 0.78 -0.11 5.15
C LEU A 133 1.55 -0.12 6.47
N ILE A 134 1.59 1.02 7.13
CA ILE A 134 2.24 1.18 8.43
C ILE A 134 1.21 1.49 9.52
N VAL A 135 1.52 1.10 10.73
CA VAL A 135 0.81 1.51 11.95
C VAL A 135 1.78 2.30 12.80
N ASN A 136 1.43 3.53 13.13
CA ASN A 136 2.26 4.40 13.95
C ASN A 136 1.71 4.49 15.39
N ASP A 137 2.62 4.56 16.34
CA ASP A 137 2.27 4.92 17.73
C ASP A 137 2.22 6.45 17.84
N ARG A 138 1.06 7.00 18.13
CA ARG A 138 0.86 8.45 18.28
C ARG A 138 1.71 9.07 19.37
N THR A 139 1.99 8.31 20.43
CA THR A 139 2.72 8.82 21.59
C THR A 139 4.20 8.94 21.31
N THR A 140 4.77 7.96 20.61
CA THR A 140 6.20 7.87 20.38
C THR A 140 6.61 8.24 18.95
N ASN A 141 5.62 8.43 18.08
CA ASN A 141 5.79 8.67 16.63
C ASN A 141 6.64 7.58 15.93
N LYS A 142 6.65 6.37 16.49
CA LYS A 142 7.39 5.23 15.94
C LYS A 142 6.47 4.33 15.14
N THR A 143 6.99 3.80 14.04
CA THR A 143 6.29 2.76 13.30
C THR A 143 6.35 1.45 14.07
N LEU A 144 5.19 0.91 14.44
CA LEU A 144 5.03 -0.35 15.18
C LEU A 144 4.93 -1.54 14.24
N MET A 145 4.21 -1.37 13.14
CA MET A 145 3.93 -2.44 12.18
C MET A 145 4.11 -1.94 10.75
N LYS A 146 4.58 -2.81 9.86
CA LYS A 146 4.80 -2.51 8.45
C LYS A 146 4.50 -3.73 7.59
N ILE A 147 3.59 -3.58 6.63
CA ILE A 147 3.07 -4.64 5.76
C ILE A 147 3.27 -4.22 4.30
N SER A 148 3.91 -5.06 3.50
CA SER A 148 4.04 -4.83 2.06
C SER A 148 2.71 -5.04 1.34
N LEU A 149 2.25 -4.04 0.57
CA LEU A 149 1.05 -4.18 -0.25
C LEU A 149 1.28 -5.09 -1.45
N ASP A 150 2.49 -5.17 -1.99
CA ASP A 150 2.82 -6.07 -3.10
C ASP A 150 2.69 -7.53 -2.69
N ASN A 151 3.14 -7.88 -1.48
CA ASN A 151 2.97 -9.22 -0.93
C ASN A 151 1.51 -9.52 -0.61
N ALA A 152 0.78 -8.56 -0.07
CA ALA A 152 -0.64 -8.67 0.20
C ALA A 152 -1.43 -8.89 -1.10
N TYR A 153 -1.14 -8.14 -2.16
CA TYR A 153 -1.76 -8.30 -3.47
C TYR A 153 -1.55 -9.71 -4.07
N LYS A 154 -0.31 -10.23 -4.00
CA LYS A 154 0.00 -11.60 -4.46
C LYS A 154 -0.83 -12.65 -3.69
N ASN A 155 -1.02 -12.48 -2.40
CA ASN A 155 -1.79 -13.38 -1.56
C ASN A 155 -3.29 -13.31 -1.89
N VAL A 156 -3.86 -12.10 -2.00
CA VAL A 156 -5.26 -11.88 -2.41
C VAL A 156 -5.54 -12.52 -3.78
N SER A 157 -4.66 -12.33 -4.74
CA SER A 157 -4.80 -12.91 -6.08
C SER A 157 -4.80 -14.44 -6.06
N LYS A 158 -3.97 -15.07 -5.22
CA LYS A 158 -3.96 -16.52 -5.01
C LYS A 158 -5.27 -17.03 -4.39
N ASP A 159 -5.81 -16.31 -3.42
CA ASP A 159 -7.05 -16.68 -2.74
C ASP A 159 -8.26 -16.55 -3.66
N ILE A 160 -8.32 -15.52 -4.48
CA ILE A 160 -9.36 -15.36 -5.51
C ILE A 160 -9.30 -16.53 -6.50
N LYS A 161 -8.11 -16.89 -6.99
CA LYS A 161 -7.94 -18.04 -7.90
C LYS A 161 -8.41 -19.34 -7.25
N LYS A 162 -8.07 -19.59 -5.98
CA LYS A 162 -8.52 -20.78 -5.23
C LYS A 162 -10.05 -20.82 -5.09
N ARG A 163 -10.69 -19.69 -4.74
CA ARG A 163 -12.15 -19.57 -4.63
C ARG A 163 -12.84 -19.84 -5.96
N ASN A 164 -12.37 -19.24 -7.04
CA ASN A 164 -12.93 -19.44 -8.38
C ASN A 164 -12.80 -20.89 -8.85
N ASN A 165 -11.68 -21.55 -8.58
CA ASN A 165 -11.50 -22.97 -8.90
C ASN A 165 -12.44 -23.86 -8.09
N LYS A 166 -12.67 -23.55 -6.82
CA LYS A 166 -13.62 -24.28 -5.96
C LYS A 166 -15.06 -24.11 -6.45
N LEU A 167 -15.45 -22.91 -6.89
CA LEU A 167 -16.76 -22.63 -7.47
C LEU A 167 -16.98 -23.38 -8.80
N LYS A 168 -15.96 -23.40 -9.67
CA LYS A 168 -16.03 -24.17 -10.93
C LYS A 168 -16.20 -25.66 -10.68
N LYS A 169 -15.48 -26.23 -9.70
CA LYS A 169 -15.62 -27.64 -9.31
C LYS A 169 -17.05 -27.96 -8.79
N ARG A 170 -17.61 -27.07 -7.94
CA ARG A 170 -18.98 -27.23 -7.42
C ARG A 170 -20.00 -27.18 -8.53
N LYS A 171 -19.90 -26.21 -9.47
CA LYS A 171 -20.83 -26.18 -10.63
C LYS A 171 -20.72 -27.43 -11.48
N LYS A 172 -19.50 -27.93 -11.74
CA LYS A 172 -19.32 -29.17 -12.54
C LYS A 172 -19.92 -30.40 -11.89
N ASN A 173 -19.91 -30.50 -10.56
CA ASN A 173 -20.55 -31.61 -9.84
C ASN A 173 -22.07 -31.48 -9.86
N TYR A 174 -22.63 -30.27 -9.73
CA TYR A 174 -24.07 -30.00 -9.79
C TYR A 174 -24.68 -30.45 -11.13
N TYR A 175 -24.01 -30.15 -12.26
CA TYR A 175 -24.46 -30.58 -13.58
C TYR A 175 -24.22 -32.07 -13.89
N LYS A 176 -23.48 -32.83 -13.05
CA LYS A 176 -23.31 -34.27 -13.20
C LYS A 176 -24.38 -35.08 -12.46
N GLU A 177 -24.97 -34.53 -11.41
CA GLU A 177 -26.00 -35.16 -10.61
C GLU A 177 -27.42 -35.03 -11.23
N ASP A 178 -27.61 -34.06 -12.14
CA ASP A 178 -28.89 -33.76 -12.77
C ASP A 178 -28.98 -34.20 -14.25
N ASP A 179 -28.18 -35.15 -14.71
CA ASP A 179 -28.32 -35.68 -16.07
C ASP A 179 -29.36 -36.80 -16.09
N PRO A 180 -30.64 -36.51 -16.50
CA PRO A 180 -31.73 -37.51 -16.47
C PRO A 180 -31.67 -38.51 -17.63
N PHE A 181 -30.59 -38.54 -18.40
CA PHE A 181 -30.41 -39.39 -19.57
C PHE A 181 -29.41 -40.54 -19.40
N ASP A 182 -28.79 -40.72 -18.23
CA ASP A 182 -27.96 -41.88 -17.92
C ASP A 182 -28.83 -43.03 -17.33
N MET A 183 -29.76 -43.53 -18.14
CA MET A 183 -30.41 -44.83 -17.94
C MET A 183 -30.15 -45.76 -19.11
#